data_560c65afd91c0fb2150bf6bd14bc82a2
#
_entry.id   560c65afd91c0fb2150bf6bd14bc82a2
#
_cell.length_a   1.000
_cell.length_b   1.000
_cell.length_c   1.000
_cell.angle_alpha   90.00
_cell.angle_beta   90.00
_cell.angle_gamma   90.00
#
_symmetry.space_group_name_H-M   'P 1'
#
loop_
_entity.id
_entity.type
_entity.pdbx_description
1 polymer ?
#
loop_
_entity_poly.entity_id
_entity_poly.type
_entity_poly.pdbx_seq_one_letter_code
_entity_poly.pdbx_strand_id
1 'polypeptide(L)'
;WKQWYNNTNPAGETTTGYYLRKMVDEGHDVVANSGGVAPFTIIRYAEVLLNKAEACYNLNKTSEANDAIAAIRGRVGLPYTPKGGSELWDAIRQERKVELAFEGHWYWDLRRWGVAHKQYPEGLTGYQVHGLKIEDNGDGSFTYEYVSVDNEDREFQERMYRLPMPD
;
A
#
# COMPACT_ATOMS: atom_id res chain seq x y z
N TRP A 1 3.16 7.23 22.74
CA TRP A 1 2.58 8.10 21.71
C TRP A 1 3.00 9.58 21.90
N LYS A 2 2.98 10.13 23.12
CA LYS A 2 3.41 11.54 23.39
C LYS A 2 4.87 11.86 22.95
N GLN A 3 5.74 10.88 22.90
CA GLN A 3 7.14 11.09 22.49
C GLN A 3 7.34 11.27 20.98
N TRP A 4 6.41 10.77 20.19
CA TRP A 4 6.49 10.83 18.72
C TRP A 4 5.86 12.10 18.12
N TYR A 5 5.13 12.85 18.94
CA TYR A 5 4.43 14.08 18.56
C TYR A 5 5.08 15.35 19.17
N ASN A 6 6.27 15.23 19.68
CA ASN A 6 6.93 16.37 20.29
C ASN A 6 7.61 17.21 19.20
N ASN A 7 7.08 18.41 18.95
CA ASN A 7 7.60 19.43 18.02
C ASN A 7 9.10 19.82 18.23
N THR A 8 9.77 19.20 19.17
CA THR A 8 11.16 19.50 19.49
C THR A 8 12.18 18.72 18.65
N ASN A 9 11.74 17.72 17.89
CA ASN A 9 12.60 16.95 16.98
C ASN A 9 11.92 16.61 15.65
N PRO A 10 11.86 17.57 14.71
CA PRO A 10 11.22 17.39 13.41
C PRO A 10 11.80 16.23 12.59
N ALA A 11 13.03 15.83 12.82
CA ALA A 11 13.70 14.76 12.09
C ALA A 11 13.13 13.34 12.37
N GLY A 12 12.35 13.19 13.43
CA GLY A 12 11.71 11.93 13.81
C GLY A 12 10.21 11.86 13.49
N GLU A 13 9.64 12.92 12.94
CA GLU A 13 8.20 13.02 12.67
C GLU A 13 7.85 12.56 11.25
N THR A 14 6.69 11.91 11.12
CA THR A 14 6.11 11.63 9.82
C THR A 14 5.21 12.78 9.39
N THR A 15 5.31 13.24 8.17
CA THR A 15 4.43 14.26 7.61
C THR A 15 2.99 13.81 7.46
N THR A 16 2.75 12.49 7.39
CA THR A 16 1.40 11.91 7.21
C THR A 16 0.72 11.51 8.51
N GLY A 17 1.42 11.51 9.65
CA GLY A 17 0.90 10.93 10.90
C GLY A 17 0.83 9.40 10.92
N TYR A 18 1.20 8.73 9.82
CA TYR A 18 1.25 7.27 9.74
C TYR A 18 2.67 6.75 9.78
N TYR A 19 2.84 5.60 10.41
CA TYR A 19 4.10 4.88 10.50
C TYR A 19 3.96 3.49 9.89
N LEU A 20 5.03 3.04 9.23
CA LEU A 20 5.08 1.69 8.69
C LEU A 20 5.32 0.69 9.82
N ARG A 21 4.35 -0.19 10.05
CA ARG A 21 4.45 -1.31 10.99
C ARG A 21 4.92 -2.60 10.32
N LYS A 22 4.62 -2.74 9.04
CA LYS A 22 4.99 -3.91 8.24
C LYS A 22 6.52 -4.04 8.18
N MET A 23 7.02 -5.25 8.34
CA MET A 23 8.47 -5.56 8.35
C MET A 23 9.23 -4.97 9.56
N VAL A 24 8.53 -4.50 10.57
CA VAL A 24 9.14 -4.06 11.83
C VAL A 24 9.09 -5.21 12.83
N ASP A 25 10.24 -5.51 13.43
CA ASP A 25 10.30 -6.40 14.60
C ASP A 25 9.87 -5.60 15.84
N GLU A 26 8.62 -5.79 16.25
CA GLU A 26 8.05 -5.09 17.40
C GLU A 26 8.67 -5.55 18.75
N GLY A 27 9.35 -6.69 18.76
CA GLY A 27 10.08 -7.17 19.92
C GLY A 27 11.46 -6.55 20.09
N HIS A 28 11.93 -5.82 19.07
CA HIS A 28 13.23 -5.18 19.07
C HIS A 28 13.16 -3.74 19.57
N ASP A 29 13.89 -3.45 20.65
CA ASP A 29 14.03 -2.09 21.15
C ASP A 29 15.07 -1.31 20.32
N VAL A 30 14.59 -0.55 19.36
CA VAL A 30 15.42 0.26 18.45
C VAL A 30 16.10 1.45 19.15
N VAL A 31 15.64 1.83 20.35
CA VAL A 31 16.22 2.92 21.13
C VAL A 31 17.42 2.42 21.91
N ALA A 32 17.30 1.22 22.52
CA ALA A 32 18.41 0.62 23.27
C ALA A 32 19.43 -0.06 22.34
N ASN A 33 19.00 -0.57 21.19
CA ASN A 33 19.82 -1.35 20.27
C ASN A 33 19.70 -0.79 18.85
N SER A 34 20.75 -0.19 18.35
CA SER A 34 20.81 0.26 16.96
C SER A 34 20.82 -0.92 15.99
N GLY A 35 19.90 -0.89 15.02
CA GLY A 35 19.80 -1.89 13.95
C GLY A 35 18.89 -3.07 14.31
N GLY A 36 17.99 -3.41 13.41
CA GLY A 36 17.14 -4.58 13.47
C GLY A 36 17.70 -5.71 12.60
N VAL A 37 17.43 -6.93 12.96
CA VAL A 37 17.77 -8.15 12.19
C VAL A 37 16.56 -8.74 11.47
N ALA A 38 15.52 -7.93 11.24
CA ALA A 38 14.35 -8.39 10.50
C ALA A 38 14.76 -8.80 9.07
N PRO A 39 14.43 -10.02 8.63
CA PRO A 39 14.79 -10.47 7.29
C PRO A 39 14.04 -9.67 6.23
N PHE A 40 14.75 -9.26 5.20
CA PHE A 40 14.12 -8.66 4.02
C PHE A 40 13.50 -9.75 3.17
N THR A 41 12.18 -9.76 3.05
CA THR A 41 11.44 -10.73 2.26
C THR A 41 11.40 -10.29 0.80
N ILE A 42 12.08 -11.02 -0.08
CA ILE A 42 12.10 -10.75 -1.53
C ILE A 42 10.81 -11.25 -2.18
N ILE A 43 10.38 -12.47 -1.85
CA ILE A 43 9.16 -13.10 -2.36
C ILE A 43 8.47 -13.81 -1.20
N ARG A 44 7.16 -13.71 -1.13
CA ARG A 44 6.35 -14.40 -0.13
C ARG A 44 5.13 -15.08 -0.72
N TYR A 45 4.60 -16.06 0.00
CA TYR A 45 3.54 -16.93 -0.51
C TYR A 45 2.27 -16.18 -0.91
N ALA A 46 1.93 -15.07 -0.24
CA ALA A 46 0.79 -14.24 -0.64
C ALA A 46 0.97 -13.64 -2.06
N GLU A 47 2.19 -13.24 -2.42
CA GLU A 47 2.48 -12.80 -3.80
C GLU A 47 2.25 -13.93 -4.81
N VAL A 48 2.70 -15.15 -4.50
CA VAL A 48 2.49 -16.33 -5.35
C VAL A 48 0.99 -16.60 -5.54
N LEU A 49 0.20 -16.50 -4.47
CA LEU A 49 -1.26 -16.66 -4.55
C LEU A 49 -1.91 -15.57 -5.40
N LEU A 50 -1.46 -14.32 -5.29
CA LEU A 50 -1.97 -13.22 -6.11
C LEU A 50 -1.57 -13.35 -7.58
N ASN A 51 -0.36 -13.82 -7.86
CA ASN A 51 0.08 -14.15 -9.22
C ASN A 51 -0.77 -15.30 -9.79
N LYS A 52 -1.07 -16.32 -8.99
CA LYS A 52 -2.00 -17.40 -9.36
C LYS A 52 -3.40 -16.85 -9.65
N ALA A 53 -3.95 -16.01 -8.77
CA ALA A 53 -5.28 -15.42 -8.94
C ALA A 53 -5.40 -14.68 -10.28
N GLU A 54 -4.42 -13.85 -10.61
CA GLU A 54 -4.38 -13.10 -11.86
C GLU A 54 -4.23 -14.01 -13.08
N ALA A 55 -3.35 -15.00 -13.03
CA ALA A 55 -3.17 -15.98 -14.09
C ALA A 55 -4.44 -16.80 -14.33
N CYS A 56 -5.09 -17.27 -13.27
CA CYS A 56 -6.35 -18.01 -13.34
C CYS A 56 -7.49 -17.15 -13.90
N TYR A 57 -7.57 -15.87 -13.52
CA TYR A 57 -8.52 -14.94 -14.09
C TYR A 57 -8.36 -14.83 -15.62
N ASN A 58 -7.14 -14.61 -16.09
CA ASN A 58 -6.83 -14.48 -17.52
C ASN A 58 -7.08 -15.79 -18.31
N LEU A 59 -7.03 -16.93 -17.65
CA LEU A 59 -7.34 -18.24 -18.21
C LEU A 59 -8.83 -18.63 -18.05
N ASN A 60 -9.69 -17.72 -17.58
CA ASN A 60 -11.10 -17.97 -17.28
C ASN A 60 -11.35 -19.08 -16.22
N LYS A 61 -10.35 -19.35 -15.38
CA LYS A 61 -10.44 -20.28 -14.25
C LYS A 61 -10.95 -19.55 -13.00
N THR A 62 -12.20 -19.11 -13.06
CA THR A 62 -12.83 -18.24 -12.05
C THR A 62 -12.78 -18.82 -10.64
N SER A 63 -13.05 -20.13 -10.48
CA SER A 63 -13.01 -20.78 -9.17
C SER A 63 -11.62 -20.72 -8.54
N GLU A 64 -10.60 -21.13 -9.30
CA GLU A 64 -9.21 -21.14 -8.81
C GLU A 64 -8.69 -19.75 -8.45
N ALA A 65 -9.13 -18.72 -9.19
CA ALA A 65 -8.80 -17.33 -8.88
C ALA A 65 -9.43 -16.88 -7.55
N ASN A 66 -10.70 -17.22 -7.33
CA ASN A 66 -11.39 -16.93 -6.07
C ASN A 66 -10.77 -17.68 -4.89
N ASP A 67 -10.40 -18.95 -5.07
CA ASP A 67 -9.78 -19.77 -4.01
C ASP A 67 -8.46 -19.16 -3.55
N ALA A 68 -7.67 -18.58 -4.47
CA ALA A 68 -6.42 -17.93 -4.14
C ALA A 68 -6.62 -16.67 -3.29
N ILE A 69 -7.62 -15.83 -3.61
CA ILE A 69 -7.96 -14.65 -2.79
C ILE A 69 -8.52 -15.09 -1.43
N ALA A 70 -9.41 -16.08 -1.43
CA ALA A 70 -10.01 -16.61 -0.21
C ALA A 70 -8.94 -17.12 0.78
N ALA A 71 -7.88 -17.78 0.27
CA ALA A 71 -6.76 -18.25 1.08
C ALA A 71 -6.00 -17.11 1.76
N ILE A 72 -5.78 -15.99 1.04
CA ILE A 72 -5.12 -14.80 1.62
C ILE A 72 -5.97 -14.20 2.73
N ARG A 73 -7.25 -13.95 2.44
CA ARG A 73 -8.18 -13.33 3.40
C ARG A 73 -8.46 -14.24 4.60
N GLY A 74 -8.58 -15.54 4.36
CA GLY A 74 -8.79 -16.54 5.42
C GLY A 74 -7.65 -16.58 6.45
N ARG A 75 -6.40 -16.32 6.02
CA ARG A 75 -5.24 -16.24 6.92
C ARG A 75 -5.42 -15.22 8.05
N VAL A 76 -6.15 -14.14 7.78
CA VAL A 76 -6.40 -13.04 8.74
C VAL A 76 -7.85 -12.99 9.22
N GLY A 77 -8.63 -14.05 8.97
CA GLY A 77 -10.02 -14.14 9.42
C GLY A 77 -11.00 -13.21 8.69
N LEU A 78 -10.62 -12.66 7.53
CA LEU A 78 -11.50 -11.80 6.75
C LEU A 78 -12.41 -12.63 5.85
N PRO A 79 -13.72 -12.34 5.81
CA PRO A 79 -14.65 -13.04 4.92
C PRO A 79 -14.35 -12.69 3.45
N TYR A 80 -14.64 -13.65 2.57
CA TYR A 80 -14.57 -13.44 1.13
C TYR A 80 -15.78 -14.07 0.46
N THR A 81 -16.44 -13.30 -0.41
CA THR A 81 -17.50 -13.79 -1.27
C THR A 81 -16.96 -13.92 -2.68
N PRO A 82 -17.04 -15.11 -3.30
CA PRO A 82 -16.60 -15.32 -4.68
C PRO A 82 -17.23 -14.35 -5.67
N LYS A 83 -16.43 -13.90 -6.62
CA LYS A 83 -16.81 -12.90 -7.63
C LYS A 83 -16.58 -13.46 -9.04
N GLY A 84 -17.15 -12.77 -10.04
CA GLY A 84 -16.98 -13.11 -11.44
C GLY A 84 -16.74 -11.87 -12.31
N GLY A 85 -16.31 -12.09 -13.55
CA GLY A 85 -16.11 -11.01 -14.53
C GLY A 85 -15.21 -9.87 -14.01
N SER A 86 -15.61 -8.64 -14.29
CA SER A 86 -14.84 -7.45 -13.87
C SER A 86 -14.72 -7.28 -12.35
N GLU A 87 -15.75 -7.72 -11.60
CA GLU A 87 -15.69 -7.62 -10.13
C GLU A 87 -14.58 -8.51 -9.53
N LEU A 88 -14.33 -9.68 -10.15
CA LEU A 88 -13.22 -10.54 -9.74
C LEU A 88 -11.87 -9.87 -10.05
N TRP A 89 -11.76 -9.25 -11.23
CA TRP A 89 -10.55 -8.52 -11.60
C TRP A 89 -10.26 -7.38 -10.63
N ASP A 90 -11.28 -6.59 -10.30
CA ASP A 90 -11.14 -5.49 -9.33
C ASP A 90 -10.78 -6.01 -7.93
N ALA A 91 -11.35 -7.15 -7.52
CA ALA A 91 -10.99 -7.78 -6.25
C ALA A 91 -9.52 -8.24 -6.23
N ILE A 92 -9.02 -8.84 -7.32
CA ILE A 92 -7.60 -9.24 -7.44
C ILE A 92 -6.69 -8.02 -7.32
N ARG A 93 -7.00 -6.95 -8.04
CA ARG A 93 -6.20 -5.71 -8.02
C ARG A 93 -6.22 -5.05 -6.64
N GLN A 94 -7.38 -4.99 -6.01
CA GLN A 94 -7.52 -4.43 -4.68
C GLN A 94 -6.77 -5.25 -3.63
N GLU A 95 -6.86 -6.58 -3.70
CA GLU A 95 -6.14 -7.45 -2.77
C GLU A 95 -4.62 -7.32 -2.96
N ARG A 96 -4.12 -7.25 -4.20
CA ARG A 96 -2.70 -6.98 -4.46
C ARG A 96 -2.25 -5.65 -3.87
N LYS A 97 -3.03 -4.59 -4.09
CA LYS A 97 -2.72 -3.26 -3.58
C LYS A 97 -2.57 -3.25 -2.06
N VAL A 98 -3.48 -3.91 -1.35
CA VAL A 98 -3.53 -3.91 0.12
C VAL A 98 -2.53 -4.91 0.70
N GLU A 99 -2.54 -6.15 0.21
CA GLU A 99 -1.71 -7.24 0.74
C GLU A 99 -0.22 -6.99 0.50
N LEU A 100 0.15 -6.43 -0.66
CA LEU A 100 1.54 -6.15 -1.02
C LEU A 100 1.94 -4.67 -0.82
N ALA A 101 1.17 -3.92 -0.03
CA ALA A 101 1.51 -2.55 0.32
C ALA A 101 2.92 -2.47 0.95
N PHE A 102 3.70 -1.48 0.54
CA PHE A 102 5.10 -1.26 0.95
C PHE A 102 6.11 -2.34 0.53
N GLU A 103 5.73 -3.26 -0.37
CA GLU A 103 6.62 -4.30 -0.90
C GLU A 103 7.09 -3.98 -2.33
N GLY A 104 6.90 -2.76 -2.81
CA GLY A 104 7.40 -2.29 -4.10
C GLY A 104 6.57 -2.71 -5.33
N HIS A 105 5.43 -3.39 -5.14
CA HIS A 105 4.67 -3.96 -6.26
C HIS A 105 3.76 -2.96 -6.96
N TRP A 106 3.10 -2.04 -6.24
CA TRP A 106 2.02 -1.21 -6.77
C TRP A 106 2.40 -0.39 -8.00
N TYR A 107 3.57 0.23 -7.99
CA TYR A 107 4.06 1.00 -9.11
C TYR A 107 4.19 0.15 -10.39
N TRP A 108 4.77 -1.04 -10.26
CA TRP A 108 4.96 -1.95 -11.37
C TRP A 108 3.65 -2.59 -11.84
N ASP A 109 2.74 -2.90 -10.94
CA ASP A 109 1.41 -3.41 -11.24
C ASP A 109 0.61 -2.41 -12.07
N LEU A 110 0.59 -1.13 -11.70
CA LEU A 110 -0.07 -0.08 -12.47
C LEU A 110 0.51 0.06 -13.89
N ARG A 111 1.82 -0.08 -14.01
CA ARG A 111 2.50 -0.01 -15.32
C ARG A 111 2.19 -1.23 -16.19
N ARG A 112 2.35 -2.43 -15.68
CA ARG A 112 2.10 -3.67 -16.45
C ARG A 112 0.63 -3.85 -16.82
N TRP A 113 -0.30 -3.34 -16.03
CA TRP A 113 -1.72 -3.33 -16.36
C TRP A 113 -2.10 -2.18 -17.31
N GLY A 114 -1.22 -1.25 -17.58
CA GLY A 114 -1.47 -0.09 -18.45
C GLY A 114 -2.51 0.87 -17.89
N VAL A 115 -2.59 1.02 -16.56
CA VAL A 115 -3.61 1.84 -15.89
C VAL A 115 -3.04 2.99 -15.06
N ALA A 116 -1.72 3.18 -15.04
CA ALA A 116 -1.09 4.23 -14.25
C ALA A 116 -1.60 5.63 -14.64
N HIS A 117 -1.72 5.90 -15.94
CA HIS A 117 -2.24 7.18 -16.44
C HIS A 117 -3.73 7.41 -16.13
N LYS A 118 -4.49 6.34 -15.89
CA LYS A 118 -5.90 6.44 -15.45
C LYS A 118 -5.99 6.68 -13.94
N GLN A 119 -5.04 6.14 -13.19
CA GLN A 119 -4.95 6.35 -11.74
C GLN A 119 -4.43 7.76 -11.41
N TYR A 120 -3.50 8.26 -12.22
CA TYR A 120 -2.84 9.55 -12.07
C TYR A 120 -2.85 10.28 -13.42
N PRO A 121 -4.02 10.80 -13.88
CA PRO A 121 -4.15 11.39 -15.21
C PRO A 121 -3.29 12.64 -15.38
N GLU A 122 -2.88 12.90 -16.61
CA GLU A 122 -2.19 14.12 -16.99
C GLU A 122 -3.05 15.34 -16.65
N GLY A 123 -2.42 16.38 -16.11
CA GLY A 123 -3.11 17.60 -15.67
C GLY A 123 -3.93 17.42 -14.39
N LEU A 124 -3.74 16.31 -13.66
CA LEU A 124 -4.33 16.13 -12.34
C LEU A 124 -3.76 17.18 -11.40
N THR A 125 -4.60 18.14 -11.04
CA THR A 125 -4.27 19.18 -10.05
C THR A 125 -4.99 18.88 -8.73
N GLY A 126 -4.35 19.25 -7.62
CA GLY A 126 -4.95 19.05 -6.30
C GLY A 126 -5.01 17.58 -5.85
N TYR A 127 -4.29 16.66 -6.53
CA TYR A 127 -4.06 15.33 -5.99
C TYR A 127 -3.07 15.45 -4.84
N GLN A 128 -3.62 15.37 -3.65
CA GLN A 128 -2.86 15.63 -2.43
C GLN A 128 -2.71 14.33 -1.64
N VAL A 129 -1.55 14.15 -1.07
CA VAL A 129 -1.34 13.14 -0.05
C VAL A 129 -1.95 13.67 1.26
N HIS A 130 -2.84 12.90 1.83
CA HIS A 130 -3.48 13.25 3.09
C HIS A 130 -2.79 12.53 4.24
N GLY A 131 -2.64 13.25 5.33
CA GLY A 131 -2.20 12.74 6.61
C GLY A 131 -3.32 12.76 7.62
N LEU A 132 -3.08 12.14 8.77
CA LEU A 132 -3.95 12.17 9.92
C LEU A 132 -3.28 13.00 11.02
N LYS A 133 -3.78 14.22 11.25
CA LYS A 133 -3.40 15.02 12.39
C LYS A 133 -4.14 14.50 13.62
N ILE A 134 -3.39 14.21 14.66
CA ILE A 134 -3.93 13.71 15.94
C ILE A 134 -3.56 14.71 17.03
N GLU A 135 -4.56 15.27 17.68
CA GLU A 135 -4.38 16.20 18.80
C GLU A 135 -4.83 15.54 20.10
N ASP A 136 -3.96 15.56 21.11
CA ASP A 136 -4.28 15.12 22.48
C ASP A 136 -4.98 16.29 23.20
N ASN A 137 -6.24 16.09 23.57
CA ASN A 137 -7.07 17.09 24.25
C ASN A 137 -6.70 17.25 25.75
N GLY A 138 -5.80 16.41 26.26
CA GLY A 138 -5.33 16.46 27.65
C GLY A 138 -6.24 15.78 28.67
N ASP A 139 -7.42 15.32 28.26
CA ASP A 139 -8.40 14.61 29.08
C ASP A 139 -8.41 13.08 28.82
N GLY A 140 -7.45 12.59 27.98
CA GLY A 140 -7.36 11.21 27.52
C GLY A 140 -8.12 10.95 26.21
N SER A 141 -8.78 11.96 25.66
CA SER A 141 -9.39 11.89 24.33
C SER A 141 -8.47 12.47 23.26
N PHE A 142 -8.73 12.13 21.98
CA PHE A 142 -7.99 12.61 20.83
C PHE A 142 -8.93 13.15 19.76
N THR A 143 -8.52 14.25 19.14
CA THR A 143 -9.18 14.78 17.95
C THR A 143 -8.40 14.32 16.71
N TYR A 144 -9.13 13.91 15.66
CA TYR A 144 -8.57 13.41 14.41
C TYR A 144 -9.03 14.31 13.25
N GLU A 145 -8.09 14.77 12.46
CA GLU A 145 -8.34 15.60 11.29
C GLU A 145 -7.56 15.09 10.09
N TYR A 146 -8.22 14.90 8.94
CA TYR A 146 -7.53 14.65 7.68
C TYR A 146 -6.98 15.97 7.15
N VAL A 147 -5.66 16.03 6.99
CA VAL A 147 -4.97 17.23 6.51
C VAL A 147 -4.22 16.91 5.23
N SER A 148 -4.15 17.87 4.32
CA SER A 148 -3.27 17.79 3.17
C SER A 148 -1.83 18.02 3.61
N VAL A 149 -0.91 17.12 3.24
CA VAL A 149 0.49 17.17 3.67
C VAL A 149 1.46 17.29 2.50
N ASP A 150 0.97 17.21 1.28
CA ASP A 150 1.76 17.30 0.06
C ASP A 150 0.95 18.07 -0.99
N ASN A 151 1.56 19.11 -1.55
CA ASN A 151 0.97 19.95 -2.59
C ASN A 151 1.51 19.61 -3.98
N GLU A 152 2.30 18.53 -4.11
CA GLU A 152 2.80 18.09 -5.40
C GLU A 152 1.69 17.45 -6.22
N ASP A 153 1.51 17.93 -7.44
CA ASP A 153 0.64 17.31 -8.43
C ASP A 153 1.32 16.03 -8.94
N ARG A 154 0.68 14.89 -8.69
CA ARG A 154 1.19 13.58 -9.09
C ARG A 154 0.46 13.12 -10.33
N GLU A 155 1.08 13.25 -11.46
CA GLU A 155 0.56 12.78 -12.73
C GLU A 155 1.42 11.65 -13.31
N PHE A 156 0.79 10.80 -14.12
CA PHE A 156 1.48 9.78 -14.90
C PHE A 156 1.00 9.88 -16.37
N GLN A 157 1.86 10.40 -17.23
CA GLN A 157 1.56 10.52 -18.65
C GLN A 157 1.81 9.20 -19.39
N GLU A 158 1.08 8.93 -20.47
CA GLU A 158 1.24 7.70 -21.25
C GLU A 158 2.67 7.46 -21.74
N ARG A 159 3.40 8.52 -22.07
CA ARG A 159 4.83 8.44 -22.45
C ARG A 159 5.70 7.83 -21.36
N MET A 160 5.31 7.92 -20.09
CA MET A 160 6.09 7.43 -18.94
C MET A 160 6.06 5.91 -18.81
N TYR A 161 5.25 5.19 -19.60
CA TYR A 161 5.36 3.73 -19.69
C TYR A 161 6.67 3.28 -20.34
N ARG A 162 7.28 4.14 -21.14
CA ARG A 162 8.57 3.87 -21.77
C ARG A 162 9.65 4.58 -20.96
N LEU A 163 10.71 3.84 -20.64
CA LEU A 163 11.89 4.46 -20.03
C LEU A 163 12.58 5.31 -21.09
N PRO A 164 13.11 6.49 -20.73
CA PRO A 164 13.91 7.28 -21.67
C PRO A 164 15.13 6.44 -22.11
N MET A 165 15.43 6.46 -23.39
CA MET A 165 16.69 5.89 -23.87
C MET A 165 17.81 6.84 -23.44
N PRO A 166 18.92 6.33 -22.89
CA PRO A 166 20.12 7.14 -22.65
C PRO A 166 20.59 7.73 -24.00
N ASP A 167 21.05 8.98 -23.98
CA ASP A 167 21.71 9.64 -25.12
C ASP A 167 23.06 8.98 -25.40
#